data_65d4c810cd83b1262b12653cc2d667c9
#
_entry.id   65d4c810cd83b1262b12653cc2d667c9
#
_cell.length_a   1.000
_cell.length_b   1.000
_cell.length_c   1.000
_cell.angle_alpha   90.00
_cell.angle_beta   90.00
_cell.angle_gamma   90.00
#
_symmetry.space_group_name_H-M   'P 1'
#
loop_
_entity.id
_entity.type
_entity.pdbx_description
1 polymer ?
#
loop_
_entity_poly.entity_id
_entity_poly.type
_entity_poly.pdbx_seq_one_letter_code
_entity_poly.pdbx_strand_id
1 'polypeptide(L)'
;MASRTDHQKEFISLFKQTARYQVFRDFCNCAMAAIHNKHCFSEELEQYYLKTINKYKRADVDRSVQLFSHVVLGLAQEPNDFLGSVFMRLKLGDKDLQQFFTPWSVARMMAQMQLHDAAGLLQTQPFVTLCEPCVGAGCITLAAADVLRELGHDPLCSLWVYAIDIDPLAAVMAYIQFSLTGIPAGIHRH
;
A
#
# COMPACT_ATOMS: atom_id res chain seq x y z
N MET A 1 30.03 6.47 3.07
CA MET A 1 28.73 5.78 2.99
C MET A 1 27.65 6.85 2.89
N ALA A 2 26.93 6.92 1.77
CA ALA A 2 25.81 7.84 1.65
C ALA A 2 24.73 7.41 2.65
N SER A 3 24.21 8.34 3.45
CA SER A 3 23.12 8.08 4.39
C SER A 3 21.88 7.64 3.60
N ARG A 4 21.34 6.47 3.94
CA ARG A 4 20.10 5.96 3.35
C ARG A 4 18.97 6.94 3.68
N THR A 5 18.26 7.40 2.65
CA THR A 5 17.15 8.36 2.83
C THR A 5 15.97 7.67 3.51
N ASP A 6 15.47 8.22 4.62
CA ASP A 6 14.26 7.77 5.28
C ASP A 6 13.04 8.41 4.58
N HIS A 7 12.55 7.75 3.54
CA HIS A 7 11.44 8.24 2.73
C HIS A 7 10.14 8.42 3.52
N GLN A 8 9.90 7.64 4.58
CA GLN A 8 8.75 7.86 5.46
C GLN A 8 8.87 9.17 6.25
N LYS A 9 10.07 9.49 6.74
CA LYS A 9 10.32 10.77 7.43
C LYS A 9 10.11 11.96 6.51
N GLU A 10 10.65 11.90 5.28
CA GLU A 10 10.50 12.95 4.29
C GLU A 10 9.03 13.15 3.92
N PHE A 11 8.31 12.05 3.66
CA PHE A 11 6.86 12.11 3.41
C PHE A 11 6.12 12.81 4.57
N ILE A 12 6.36 12.40 5.82
CA ILE A 12 5.71 12.97 6.99
C ILE A 12 6.04 14.46 7.14
N SER A 13 7.30 14.85 6.90
CA SER A 13 7.73 16.25 6.96
C SER A 13 7.01 17.12 5.95
N LEU A 14 6.90 16.67 4.70
CA LEU A 14 6.19 17.35 3.63
C LEU A 14 4.68 17.43 3.89
N PHE A 15 4.10 16.37 4.46
CA PHE A 15 2.66 16.26 4.70
C PHE A 15 2.19 17.04 5.94
N LYS A 16 3.00 17.17 6.99
CA LYS A 16 2.63 17.85 8.25
C LYS A 16 2.12 19.28 8.09
N GLN A 17 2.49 19.97 7.02
CA GLN A 17 2.04 21.32 6.74
C GLN A 17 0.55 21.39 6.36
N THR A 18 -0.05 20.28 5.97
CA THR A 18 -1.44 20.15 5.50
C THR A 18 -2.21 19.00 6.16
N ALA A 19 -1.69 18.44 7.26
CA ALA A 19 -2.15 17.19 7.89
C ALA A 19 -3.65 17.21 8.25
N ARG A 20 -4.49 16.84 7.30
CA ARG A 20 -5.91 16.56 7.47
C ARG A 20 -6.23 15.22 6.84
N TYR A 21 -7.06 14.42 7.50
CA TYR A 21 -7.53 13.13 6.98
C TYR A 21 -8.01 13.23 5.52
N GLN A 22 -8.81 14.27 5.20
CA GLN A 22 -9.34 14.48 3.85
C GLN A 22 -8.23 14.67 2.80
N VAL A 23 -7.16 15.41 3.13
CA VAL A 23 -6.03 15.63 2.21
C VAL A 23 -5.28 14.32 1.94
N PHE A 24 -5.08 13.48 2.97
CA PHE A 24 -4.45 12.17 2.81
C PHE A 24 -5.33 11.23 1.98
N ARG A 25 -6.63 11.23 2.23
CA ARG A 25 -7.61 10.47 1.45
C ARG A 25 -7.62 10.89 -0.02
N ASP A 26 -7.66 12.19 -0.29
CA ASP A 26 -7.63 12.74 -1.65
C ASP A 26 -6.30 12.38 -2.35
N PHE A 27 -5.17 12.45 -1.63
CA PHE A 27 -3.86 12.00 -2.12
C PHE A 27 -3.89 10.52 -2.52
N CYS A 28 -4.33 9.63 -1.63
CA CYS A 28 -4.38 8.19 -1.91
C CYS A 28 -5.32 7.87 -3.09
N ASN A 29 -6.51 8.46 -3.12
CA ASN A 29 -7.44 8.22 -4.23
C ASN A 29 -6.90 8.72 -5.58
N CYS A 30 -6.23 9.88 -5.60
CA CYS A 30 -5.58 10.38 -6.83
C CYS A 30 -4.42 9.49 -7.27
N ALA A 31 -3.61 8.99 -6.33
CA ALA A 31 -2.52 8.05 -6.63
C ALA A 31 -3.07 6.73 -7.20
N MET A 32 -4.11 6.19 -6.59
CA MET A 32 -4.79 4.98 -7.08
C MET A 32 -5.34 5.19 -8.50
N ALA A 33 -6.05 6.29 -8.75
CA ALA A 33 -6.60 6.59 -10.07
C ALA A 33 -5.50 6.71 -11.14
N ALA A 34 -4.39 7.39 -10.82
CA ALA A 34 -3.24 7.53 -11.72
C ALA A 34 -2.57 6.18 -12.03
N ILE A 35 -2.39 5.30 -11.02
CA ILE A 35 -1.85 3.95 -11.23
C ILE A 35 -2.80 3.12 -12.09
N HIS A 36 -4.09 3.14 -11.78
CA HIS A 36 -5.09 2.37 -12.52
C HIS A 36 -5.15 2.80 -14.00
N ASN A 37 -5.28 4.09 -14.25
CA ASN A 37 -5.42 4.64 -15.60
C ASN A 37 -4.19 4.47 -16.47
N LYS A 38 -3.03 4.23 -15.89
CA LYS A 38 -1.83 3.88 -16.64
C LYS A 38 -1.96 2.50 -17.33
N HIS A 39 -2.70 1.57 -16.74
CA HIS A 39 -2.82 0.19 -17.20
C HIS A 39 -4.18 -0.12 -17.83
N CYS A 40 -5.25 0.42 -17.24
CA CYS A 40 -6.61 0.22 -17.67
C CYS A 40 -7.37 1.55 -17.53
N PHE A 41 -7.54 2.29 -18.63
CA PHE A 41 -8.15 3.60 -18.60
C PHE A 41 -9.63 3.52 -18.19
N SER A 42 -10.00 4.33 -17.18
CA SER A 42 -11.37 4.56 -16.73
C SER A 42 -11.67 6.05 -16.75
N GLU A 43 -12.64 6.44 -17.58
CA GLU A 43 -13.13 7.82 -17.69
C GLU A 43 -13.64 8.33 -16.32
N GLU A 44 -14.32 7.48 -15.55
CA GLU A 44 -14.85 7.84 -14.23
C GLU A 44 -13.71 8.18 -13.25
N LEU A 45 -12.64 7.38 -13.23
CA LEU A 45 -11.48 7.63 -12.38
C LEU A 45 -10.71 8.88 -12.85
N GLU A 46 -10.63 9.13 -14.16
CA GLU A 46 -10.00 10.34 -14.69
C GLU A 46 -10.76 11.59 -14.28
N GLN A 47 -12.07 11.59 -14.42
CA GLN A 47 -12.91 12.71 -13.99
C GLN A 47 -12.84 12.92 -12.48
N TYR A 48 -12.82 11.84 -11.69
CA TYR A 48 -12.61 11.94 -10.24
C TYR A 48 -11.26 12.58 -9.93
N TYR A 49 -10.18 12.14 -10.57
CA TYR A 49 -8.83 12.68 -10.43
C TYR A 49 -8.80 14.18 -10.74
N LEU A 50 -9.28 14.57 -11.92
CA LEU A 50 -9.30 15.99 -12.35
C LEU A 50 -10.14 16.86 -11.42
N LYS A 51 -11.32 16.40 -11.01
CA LYS A 51 -12.19 17.10 -10.06
C LYS A 51 -11.51 17.27 -8.71
N THR A 52 -10.73 16.29 -8.28
CA THR A 52 -10.05 16.33 -6.97
C THR A 52 -8.86 17.28 -6.99
N ILE A 53 -7.96 17.18 -7.99
CA ILE A 53 -6.78 18.06 -8.07
C ILE A 53 -7.16 19.53 -8.24
N ASN A 54 -8.27 19.84 -8.93
CA ASN A 54 -8.76 21.19 -9.11
C ASN A 54 -9.20 21.90 -7.83
N LYS A 55 -9.37 21.17 -6.71
CA LYS A 55 -9.63 21.76 -5.38
C LYS A 55 -8.36 22.36 -4.75
N TYR A 56 -7.17 21.97 -5.26
CA TYR A 56 -5.88 22.28 -4.66
C TYR A 56 -5.12 23.32 -5.48
N LYS A 57 -4.28 24.12 -4.80
CA LYS A 57 -3.36 25.04 -5.47
C LYS A 57 -2.26 24.25 -6.17
N ARG A 58 -1.70 24.82 -7.25
CA ARG A 58 -0.62 24.17 -8.01
C ARG A 58 0.53 23.68 -7.12
N ALA A 59 0.96 24.48 -6.16
CA ALA A 59 2.03 24.09 -5.22
C ALA A 59 1.68 22.86 -4.36
N ASP A 60 0.40 22.66 -4.01
CA ASP A 60 -0.03 21.51 -3.24
C ASP A 60 -0.12 20.26 -4.13
N VAL A 61 -0.50 20.42 -5.40
CA VAL A 61 -0.46 19.33 -6.39
C VAL A 61 0.99 18.89 -6.62
N ASP A 62 1.92 19.83 -6.82
CA ASP A 62 3.36 19.53 -7.01
C ASP A 62 3.93 18.81 -5.76
N ARG A 63 3.50 19.22 -4.57
CA ARG A 63 3.85 18.51 -3.31
C ARG A 63 3.30 17.09 -3.28
N SER A 64 2.08 16.86 -3.76
CA SER A 64 1.49 15.52 -3.86
C SER A 64 2.30 14.60 -4.78
N VAL A 65 2.85 15.11 -5.87
CA VAL A 65 3.76 14.35 -6.74
C VAL A 65 5.05 13.97 -5.99
N GLN A 66 5.61 14.88 -5.20
CA GLN A 66 6.79 14.58 -4.36
C GLN A 66 6.46 13.51 -3.30
N LEU A 67 5.29 13.61 -2.64
CA LEU A 67 4.82 12.61 -1.70
C LEU A 67 4.70 11.22 -2.36
N PHE A 68 4.13 11.15 -3.55
CA PHE A 68 4.03 9.90 -4.30
C PHE A 68 5.42 9.32 -4.65
N SER A 69 6.37 10.17 -5.03
CA SER A 69 7.75 9.74 -5.26
C SER A 69 8.38 9.09 -4.02
N HIS A 70 8.11 9.64 -2.82
CA HIS A 70 8.59 9.03 -1.57
C HIS A 70 7.93 7.68 -1.28
N VAL A 71 6.67 7.47 -1.65
CA VAL A 71 6.01 6.15 -1.54
C VAL A 71 6.70 5.14 -2.44
N VAL A 72 6.90 5.48 -3.72
CA VAL A 72 7.56 4.61 -4.71
C VAL A 72 8.98 4.24 -4.27
N LEU A 73 9.79 5.24 -3.91
CA LEU A 73 11.18 5.04 -3.49
C LEU A 73 11.27 4.28 -2.16
N GLY A 74 10.36 4.55 -1.21
CA GLY A 74 10.34 3.86 0.07
C GLY A 74 10.00 2.39 -0.05
N LEU A 75 9.01 2.03 -0.88
CA LEU A 75 8.65 0.64 -1.16
C LEU A 75 9.73 -0.11 -1.97
N ALA A 76 10.40 0.60 -2.89
CA ALA A 76 11.50 0.01 -3.65
C ALA A 76 12.78 -0.20 -2.81
N GLN A 77 12.95 0.58 -1.73
CA GLN A 77 14.16 0.54 -0.91
C GLN A 77 14.19 -0.64 0.05
N GLU A 78 13.06 -0.98 0.64
CA GLU A 78 12.89 -2.12 1.53
C GLU A 78 11.41 -2.54 1.62
N PRO A 79 11.14 -3.85 1.76
CA PRO A 79 9.80 -4.34 2.00
C PRO A 79 9.25 -3.78 3.33
N ASN A 80 8.10 -3.15 3.28
CA ASN A 80 7.43 -2.61 4.47
C ASN A 80 5.99 -2.18 4.15
N ASP A 81 5.18 -1.93 5.19
CA ASP A 81 3.92 -1.21 5.06
C ASP A 81 4.18 0.30 5.16
N PHE A 82 4.46 0.93 4.03
CA PHE A 82 4.79 2.35 3.97
C PHE A 82 3.58 3.23 4.33
N LEU A 83 2.46 3.05 3.64
CA LEU A 83 1.28 3.92 3.81
C LEU A 83 0.59 3.70 5.15
N GLY A 84 0.45 2.46 5.61
CA GLY A 84 -0.11 2.18 6.93
C GLY A 84 0.76 2.76 8.06
N SER A 85 2.08 2.62 7.97
CA SER A 85 3.01 3.22 8.93
C SER A 85 2.92 4.74 8.95
N VAL A 86 2.84 5.39 7.78
CA VAL A 86 2.67 6.84 7.67
C VAL A 86 1.34 7.29 8.25
N PHE A 87 0.25 6.60 7.92
CA PHE A 87 -1.10 6.87 8.44
C PHE A 87 -1.13 6.85 9.96
N MET A 88 -0.55 5.81 10.58
CA MET A 88 -0.46 5.68 12.04
C MET A 88 0.41 6.80 12.66
N ARG A 89 1.55 7.11 12.08
CA ARG A 89 2.47 8.17 12.57
C ARG A 89 1.87 9.57 12.47
N LEU A 90 1.05 9.83 11.47
CA LEU A 90 0.30 11.08 11.29
C LEU A 90 -0.95 11.16 12.17
N LYS A 91 -1.33 10.05 12.84
CA LYS A 91 -2.55 9.95 13.67
C LYS A 91 -3.81 10.34 12.89
N LEU A 92 -3.92 9.85 11.66
CA LEU A 92 -5.03 10.14 10.76
C LEU A 92 -6.25 9.24 11.01
N GLY A 93 -6.10 8.17 11.79
CA GLY A 93 -7.19 7.25 12.14
C GLY A 93 -8.30 7.95 12.91
N ASP A 94 -9.53 7.57 12.63
CA ASP A 94 -10.69 8.01 13.40
C ASP A 94 -10.57 7.46 14.84
N LYS A 95 -10.75 8.35 15.82
CA LYS A 95 -10.70 7.96 17.24
C LYS A 95 -11.84 7.00 17.61
N ASP A 96 -12.94 7.05 16.87
CA ASP A 96 -14.10 6.22 17.11
C ASP A 96 -13.98 4.82 16.48
N LEU A 97 -13.22 4.68 15.38
CA LEU A 97 -12.98 3.39 14.71
C LEU A 97 -11.81 2.60 15.30
N GLN A 98 -11.01 3.18 16.20
CA GLN A 98 -9.83 2.54 16.82
C GLN A 98 -8.98 1.74 15.82
N GLN A 99 -8.79 2.26 14.62
CA GLN A 99 -8.12 1.60 13.52
C GLN A 99 -6.61 1.50 13.80
N PHE A 100 -6.14 0.29 14.10
CA PHE A 100 -4.73 -0.01 14.34
C PHE A 100 -4.23 -0.96 13.25
N PHE A 101 -3.24 -0.52 12.48
CA PHE A 101 -2.57 -1.40 11.53
C PHE A 101 -1.54 -2.30 12.23
N THR A 102 -1.43 -3.52 11.75
CA THR A 102 -0.53 -4.53 12.29
C THR A 102 0.93 -4.06 12.18
N PRO A 103 1.73 -4.11 13.26
CA PRO A 103 3.15 -3.80 13.17
C PRO A 103 3.88 -4.74 12.21
N TRP A 104 4.84 -4.21 11.42
CA TRP A 104 5.56 -4.97 10.40
C TRP A 104 6.22 -6.24 10.95
N SER A 105 6.85 -6.19 12.13
CA SER A 105 7.48 -7.35 12.76
C SER A 105 6.49 -8.47 13.08
N VAL A 106 5.27 -8.11 13.49
CA VAL A 106 4.19 -9.08 13.76
C VAL A 106 3.68 -9.68 12.47
N ALA A 107 3.43 -8.86 11.45
CA ALA A 107 3.02 -9.32 10.12
C ALA A 107 4.03 -10.29 9.51
N ARG A 108 5.34 -9.99 9.61
CA ARG A 108 6.40 -10.90 9.16
C ARG A 108 6.42 -12.24 9.89
N MET A 109 6.30 -12.20 11.22
CA MET A 109 6.23 -13.43 12.00
C MET A 109 5.04 -14.30 11.57
N MET A 110 3.85 -13.70 11.42
CA MET A 110 2.66 -14.41 10.93
C MET A 110 2.87 -15.00 9.54
N ALA A 111 3.44 -14.23 8.62
CA ALA A 111 3.73 -14.69 7.26
C ALA A 111 4.73 -15.86 7.26
N GLN A 112 5.79 -15.81 8.06
CA GLN A 112 6.75 -16.90 8.19
C GLN A 112 6.11 -18.18 8.71
N MET A 113 5.19 -18.07 9.68
CA MET A 113 4.47 -19.23 10.21
C MET A 113 3.51 -19.83 9.19
N GLN A 114 2.81 -19.01 8.40
CA GLN A 114 1.85 -19.47 7.40
C GLN A 114 2.52 -20.05 6.15
N LEU A 115 3.66 -19.51 5.77
CA LEU A 115 4.36 -19.86 4.54
C LEU A 115 5.53 -20.83 4.75
N HIS A 116 5.64 -21.48 5.94
CA HIS A 116 6.74 -22.40 6.25
C HIS A 116 6.85 -23.56 5.23
N ASP A 117 5.74 -24.04 4.69
CA ASP A 117 5.67 -25.11 3.68
C ASP A 117 5.52 -24.60 2.24
N ALA A 118 5.53 -23.28 2.02
CA ALA A 118 5.26 -22.69 0.70
C ALA A 118 6.23 -23.19 -0.39
N ALA A 119 7.51 -23.40 -0.06
CA ALA A 119 8.49 -23.95 -0.98
C ALA A 119 8.13 -25.37 -1.45
N GLY A 120 7.57 -26.21 -0.59
CA GLY A 120 7.07 -27.54 -0.94
C GLY A 120 5.79 -27.47 -1.80
N LEU A 121 4.86 -26.61 -1.44
CA LEU A 121 3.62 -26.42 -2.20
C LEU A 121 3.91 -25.91 -3.63
N LEU A 122 4.81 -24.95 -3.78
CA LEU A 122 5.18 -24.38 -5.09
C LEU A 122 5.95 -25.33 -6.00
N GLN A 123 6.34 -26.51 -5.54
CA GLN A 123 6.85 -27.57 -6.42
C GLN A 123 5.73 -28.30 -7.18
N THR A 124 4.51 -28.28 -6.66
CA THR A 124 3.36 -29.02 -7.19
C THR A 124 2.25 -28.14 -7.73
N GLN A 125 2.23 -26.86 -7.36
CA GLN A 125 1.22 -25.89 -7.82
C GLN A 125 1.90 -24.59 -8.28
N PRO A 126 1.29 -23.86 -9.24
CA PRO A 126 1.91 -22.69 -9.85
C PRO A 126 2.00 -21.49 -8.91
N PHE A 127 1.10 -21.37 -7.93
CA PHE A 127 1.05 -20.27 -6.95
C PHE A 127 0.35 -20.71 -5.66
N VAL A 128 0.60 -19.99 -4.59
CA VAL A 128 -0.17 -20.06 -3.35
C VAL A 128 -1.20 -18.96 -3.29
N THR A 129 -2.32 -19.21 -2.61
CA THR A 129 -3.40 -18.21 -2.42
C THR A 129 -3.40 -17.70 -0.99
N LEU A 130 -3.57 -16.39 -0.82
CA LEU A 130 -3.75 -15.73 0.47
C LEU A 130 -5.12 -15.05 0.50
N CYS A 131 -5.93 -15.35 1.51
CA CYS A 131 -7.17 -14.64 1.79
C CYS A 131 -6.97 -13.72 3.00
N GLU A 132 -7.17 -12.41 2.79
CA GLU A 132 -7.03 -11.40 3.83
C GLU A 132 -8.34 -10.63 3.98
N PRO A 133 -9.22 -11.03 4.93
CA PRO A 133 -10.57 -10.47 5.07
C PRO A 133 -10.60 -9.08 5.73
N CYS A 134 -9.49 -8.61 6.29
CA CYS A 134 -9.32 -7.29 6.91
C CYS A 134 -7.96 -6.72 6.52
N VAL A 135 -7.78 -6.47 5.21
CA VAL A 135 -6.45 -6.22 4.62
C VAL A 135 -5.77 -4.96 5.18
N GLY A 136 -6.52 -3.99 5.66
CA GLY A 136 -5.97 -2.72 6.10
C GLY A 136 -5.19 -2.04 4.98
N ALA A 137 -4.01 -1.53 5.29
CA ALA A 137 -3.10 -1.01 4.27
C ALA A 137 -2.33 -2.12 3.51
N GLY A 138 -2.52 -3.40 3.86
CA GLY A 138 -1.88 -4.54 3.19
C GLY A 138 -0.65 -5.10 3.89
N CYS A 139 -0.44 -4.79 5.16
CA CYS A 139 0.78 -5.12 5.90
C CYS A 139 1.09 -6.63 5.90
N ILE A 140 0.11 -7.51 6.17
CA ILE A 140 0.29 -8.96 6.22
C ILE A 140 0.61 -9.50 4.82
N THR A 141 -0.09 -9.03 3.80
CA THR A 141 0.15 -9.41 2.40
C THR A 141 1.55 -9.00 1.92
N LEU A 142 1.97 -7.77 2.24
CA LEU A 142 3.33 -7.28 1.93
C LEU A 142 4.40 -8.14 2.62
N ALA A 143 4.16 -8.52 3.87
CA ALA A 143 5.05 -9.40 4.62
C ALA A 143 5.09 -10.82 4.03
N ALA A 144 3.96 -11.35 3.58
CA ALA A 144 3.89 -12.64 2.88
C ALA A 144 4.69 -12.63 1.58
N ALA A 145 4.55 -11.56 0.79
CA ALA A 145 5.35 -11.39 -0.42
C ALA A 145 6.86 -11.28 -0.14
N ASP A 146 7.25 -10.60 0.94
CA ASP A 146 8.64 -10.52 1.38
C ASP A 146 9.21 -11.89 1.76
N VAL A 147 8.46 -12.68 2.54
CA VAL A 147 8.84 -14.06 2.90
C VAL A 147 8.98 -14.96 1.67
N LEU A 148 8.08 -14.86 0.67
CA LEU A 148 8.20 -15.61 -0.57
C LEU A 148 9.47 -15.24 -1.34
N ARG A 149 9.86 -13.94 -1.39
CA ARG A 149 11.13 -13.51 -1.99
C ARG A 149 12.35 -14.09 -1.27
N GLU A 150 12.31 -14.13 0.06
CA GLU A 150 13.38 -14.78 0.86
C GLU A 150 13.50 -16.28 0.57
N LEU A 151 12.38 -16.95 0.27
CA LEU A 151 12.35 -18.35 -0.16
C LEU A 151 12.76 -18.56 -1.63
N GLY A 152 13.10 -17.49 -2.35
CA GLY A 152 13.53 -17.53 -3.76
C GLY A 152 12.39 -17.53 -4.77
N HIS A 153 11.17 -17.21 -4.37
CA HIS A 153 10.00 -17.15 -5.23
C HIS A 153 9.61 -15.69 -5.53
N ASP A 154 9.29 -15.40 -6.80
CA ASP A 154 8.75 -14.10 -7.19
C ASP A 154 7.23 -14.03 -6.86
N PRO A 155 6.79 -13.16 -5.96
CA PRO A 155 5.37 -13.03 -5.64
C PRO A 155 4.47 -12.72 -6.83
N LEU A 156 4.98 -12.05 -7.87
CA LEU A 156 4.24 -11.77 -9.10
C LEU A 156 3.72 -13.06 -9.78
N CYS A 157 4.49 -14.15 -9.67
CA CYS A 157 4.14 -15.42 -10.29
C CYS A 157 3.69 -16.49 -9.29
N SER A 158 4.05 -16.35 -8.01
CA SER A 158 3.88 -17.40 -6.99
C SER A 158 2.83 -17.08 -5.93
N LEU A 159 2.19 -15.89 -5.97
CA LEU A 159 1.18 -15.47 -5.00
C LEU A 159 -0.07 -14.95 -5.72
N TRP A 160 -1.24 -15.33 -5.24
CA TRP A 160 -2.50 -14.67 -5.58
C TRP A 160 -3.22 -14.27 -4.29
N VAL A 161 -3.66 -13.01 -4.21
CA VAL A 161 -4.29 -12.46 -3.01
C VAL A 161 -5.76 -12.13 -3.26
N TYR A 162 -6.62 -12.59 -2.35
CA TYR A 162 -7.99 -12.13 -2.22
C TYR A 162 -8.11 -11.27 -0.98
N ALA A 163 -8.24 -9.97 -1.15
CA ALA A 163 -8.19 -8.98 -0.08
C ALA A 163 -9.54 -8.27 0.07
N ILE A 164 -9.97 -8.08 1.31
CA ILE A 164 -11.22 -7.39 1.64
C ILE A 164 -10.95 -6.34 2.71
N ASP A 165 -11.63 -5.20 2.64
CA ASP A 165 -11.73 -4.25 3.76
C ASP A 165 -13.05 -3.48 3.71
N ILE A 166 -13.56 -3.12 4.89
CA ILE A 166 -14.75 -2.26 5.03
C ILE A 166 -14.39 -0.77 4.89
N ASP A 167 -13.13 -0.40 5.21
CA ASP A 167 -12.67 0.99 5.05
C ASP A 167 -12.17 1.21 3.63
N PRO A 168 -12.83 2.10 2.86
CA PRO A 168 -12.41 2.40 1.50
C PRO A 168 -10.98 2.96 1.41
N LEU A 169 -10.52 3.71 2.41
CA LEU A 169 -9.17 4.27 2.40
C LEU A 169 -8.12 3.18 2.63
N ALA A 170 -8.38 2.24 3.53
CA ALA A 170 -7.51 1.08 3.75
C ALA A 170 -7.36 0.26 2.47
N ALA A 171 -8.46 -0.09 1.81
CA ALA A 171 -8.43 -0.81 0.53
C ALA A 171 -7.65 -0.05 -0.56
N VAL A 172 -7.77 1.28 -0.63
CA VAL A 172 -7.00 2.12 -1.57
C VAL A 172 -5.51 2.12 -1.23
N MET A 173 -5.13 2.19 0.05
CA MET A 173 -3.72 2.08 0.46
C MET A 173 -3.13 0.73 0.08
N ALA A 174 -3.86 -0.37 0.31
CA ALA A 174 -3.46 -1.71 -0.11
C ALA A 174 -3.27 -1.79 -1.63
N TYR A 175 -4.23 -1.28 -2.40
CA TYR A 175 -4.15 -1.25 -3.87
C TYR A 175 -2.87 -0.55 -4.37
N ILE A 176 -2.56 0.64 -3.83
CA ILE A 176 -1.36 1.39 -4.21
C ILE A 176 -0.11 0.56 -3.92
N GLN A 177 0.00 0.02 -2.71
CA GLN A 177 1.18 -0.72 -2.28
C GLN A 177 1.36 -2.02 -3.06
N PHE A 178 0.29 -2.78 -3.31
CA PHE A 178 0.36 -4.02 -4.10
C PHE A 178 0.73 -3.74 -5.55
N SER A 179 0.13 -2.71 -6.16
CA SER A 179 0.46 -2.30 -7.54
C SER A 179 1.93 -1.90 -7.69
N LEU A 180 2.48 -1.16 -6.72
CA LEU A 180 3.87 -0.70 -6.75
C LEU A 180 4.89 -1.78 -6.40
N THR A 181 4.48 -2.85 -5.72
CA THR A 181 5.35 -3.97 -5.31
C THR A 181 5.16 -5.23 -6.14
N GLY A 182 4.28 -5.19 -7.16
CA GLY A 182 4.04 -6.30 -8.07
C GLY A 182 3.32 -7.49 -7.41
N ILE A 183 2.38 -7.24 -6.50
CA ILE A 183 1.59 -8.30 -5.85
C ILE A 183 0.25 -8.44 -6.57
N PRO A 184 -0.04 -9.60 -7.21
CA PRO A 184 -1.32 -9.84 -7.85
C PRO A 184 -2.43 -10.01 -6.80
N ALA A 185 -3.45 -9.14 -6.86
CA ALA A 185 -4.53 -9.15 -5.88
C ALA A 185 -5.87 -8.75 -6.47
N GLY A 186 -6.95 -9.41 -6.05
CA GLY A 186 -8.32 -8.91 -6.12
C GLY A 186 -8.67 -8.21 -4.81
N ILE A 187 -8.96 -6.90 -4.87
CA ILE A 187 -9.31 -6.12 -3.66
C ILE A 187 -10.79 -5.76 -3.74
N HIS A 188 -11.54 -6.17 -2.73
CA HIS A 188 -12.99 -6.01 -2.65
C HIS A 188 -13.36 -5.13 -1.45
N ARG A 189 -14.48 -4.43 -1.59
CA ARG A 189 -15.12 -3.68 -0.50
C ARG A 189 -16.39 -4.42 -0.09
N HIS A 190 -16.60 -4.53 1.19
CA HIS A 190 -17.88 -5.00 1.76
C HIS A 190 -18.69 -3.84 2.29
#